data_2906140d70ab61ed5b5c8f674a30ad86
#
_entry.id   2906140d70ab61ed5b5c8f674a30ad86
#
_cell.length_a   1.000
_cell.length_b   1.000
_cell.length_c   1.000
_cell.angle_alpha   90.00
_cell.angle_beta   90.00
_cell.angle_gamma   90.00
#
_symmetry.space_group_name_H-M   'P 1'
#
loop_
_entity.id
_entity.type
_entity.pdbx_description
1 polymer ?
#
loop_
_entity_poly.entity_id
_entity_poly.type
_entity_poly.pdbx_seq_one_letter_code
_entity_poly.pdbx_strand_id
1 'polypeptide(L)'
;MCGNNIFLKLECYQKTGSFKVRGAVTMIDRLDKATKKGGVIAASAGNHAQGVAYASALNNMSCTIVMPKNASPAKIAATKSYGANVILQGNSYDESSIYANEIAIKEGRTVVPAFDDPDVIAGQGTVGLEILEDLKNIDEVYVPVGGGGLIAGVSLAIKTINPKVSIIGVESTAFPSMKNAIEKGKIGKVQEGYTIADGISVKSPGKLPYKIIKDNVDDIVLVDDLAIVKTMFLLLERSKIVTEPAGAASLAYLISNRKNISKNKNIVSIISGGNVDMYLLGQVVAKGLMQTGRLIKLFIELRDKPGALKNIVDEIAQANINIVEVIHDRLSSNIPAGTAGVYLSLEFENKEQSNVLVDLFGKQKIKYKIIR
;
A
#
# COMPACT_ATOMS: atom_id res chain seq x y z
N MET A 1 8.51 6.47 -19.45
CA MET A 1 8.36 7.47 -18.36
C MET A 1 9.74 8.04 -18.06
N CYS A 2 9.93 9.34 -18.14
CA CYS A 2 11.18 10.05 -17.77
C CYS A 2 12.47 9.65 -18.53
N GLY A 3 12.35 9.08 -19.73
CA GLY A 3 13.50 8.60 -20.49
C GLY A 3 14.10 7.28 -19.99
N ASN A 4 13.38 6.54 -19.15
CA ASN A 4 13.75 5.23 -18.63
C ASN A 4 12.73 4.16 -19.03
N ASN A 5 13.19 2.92 -19.14
CA ASN A 5 12.32 1.75 -19.23
C ASN A 5 12.00 1.30 -17.81
N ILE A 6 10.73 1.39 -17.41
CA ILE A 6 10.26 0.95 -16.08
C ILE A 6 9.49 -0.35 -16.25
N PHE A 7 10.01 -1.41 -15.64
CA PHE A 7 9.38 -2.74 -15.59
C PHE A 7 8.75 -2.95 -14.21
N LEU A 8 7.61 -3.62 -14.16
CA LEU A 8 6.90 -3.90 -12.92
C LEU A 8 6.95 -5.40 -12.62
N LYS A 9 7.52 -5.78 -11.47
CA LYS A 9 7.39 -7.15 -10.96
C LYS A 9 6.14 -7.22 -10.10
N LEU A 10 5.10 -7.91 -10.61
CA LEU A 10 3.73 -7.85 -10.09
C LEU A 10 3.44 -8.97 -9.09
N GLU A 11 3.92 -8.83 -7.86
CA GLU A 11 3.61 -9.76 -6.77
C GLU A 11 2.17 -9.61 -6.22
N CYS A 12 1.45 -8.58 -6.63
CA CYS A 12 0.01 -8.46 -6.37
C CYS A 12 -0.84 -9.55 -7.07
N TYR A 13 -0.30 -10.26 -8.06
CA TYR A 13 -0.96 -11.37 -8.75
C TYR A 13 -0.60 -12.75 -8.20
N GLN A 14 0.20 -12.83 -7.15
CA GLN A 14 0.47 -14.09 -6.45
C GLN A 14 -0.79 -14.68 -5.81
N LYS A 15 -0.75 -15.97 -5.48
CA LYS A 15 -1.90 -16.77 -4.98
C LYS A 15 -2.65 -16.10 -3.81
N THR A 16 -1.92 -15.43 -2.91
CA THR A 16 -2.51 -14.72 -1.76
C THR A 16 -2.50 -13.21 -1.94
N GLY A 17 -2.35 -12.73 -3.18
CA GLY A 17 -2.32 -11.30 -3.49
C GLY A 17 -1.05 -10.57 -3.06
N SER A 18 0.04 -11.27 -2.69
CA SER A 18 1.32 -10.65 -2.33
C SER A 18 2.49 -11.63 -2.34
N PHE A 19 3.71 -11.11 -2.33
CA PHE A 19 4.96 -11.87 -2.27
C PHE A 19 5.09 -12.78 -1.03
N LYS A 20 4.34 -12.51 0.03
CA LYS A 20 4.45 -13.20 1.33
C LYS A 20 4.29 -14.71 1.23
N VAL A 21 3.54 -15.20 0.27
CA VAL A 21 3.35 -16.63 0.02
C VAL A 21 4.67 -17.35 -0.24
N ARG A 22 5.63 -16.72 -0.91
CA ARG A 22 6.92 -17.32 -1.29
C ARG A 22 7.73 -17.76 -0.07
N GLY A 23 7.96 -16.83 0.87
CA GLY A 23 8.67 -17.13 2.11
C GLY A 23 7.90 -18.07 3.03
N ALA A 24 6.58 -17.96 3.11
CA ALA A 24 5.77 -18.85 3.92
C ALA A 24 5.83 -20.30 3.40
N VAL A 25 5.70 -20.49 2.08
CA VAL A 25 5.84 -21.82 1.45
C VAL A 25 7.24 -22.38 1.69
N THR A 26 8.29 -21.61 1.41
CA THR A 26 9.67 -22.07 1.55
C THR A 26 9.97 -22.52 2.98
N MET A 27 9.57 -21.74 3.98
CA MET A 27 9.81 -22.09 5.37
C MET A 27 9.02 -23.34 5.78
N ILE A 28 7.71 -23.39 5.45
CA ILE A 28 6.86 -24.53 5.87
C ILE A 28 7.26 -25.83 5.16
N ASP A 29 7.65 -25.78 3.89
CA ASP A 29 8.11 -26.97 3.16
C ASP A 29 9.37 -27.57 3.76
N ARG A 30 10.26 -26.76 4.32
CA ARG A 30 11.51 -27.17 4.95
C ARG A 30 11.36 -27.75 6.36
N LEU A 31 10.21 -27.58 7.01
CA LEU A 31 9.96 -28.18 8.31
C LEU A 31 10.02 -29.71 8.21
N ASP A 32 10.64 -30.35 9.18
CA ASP A 32 10.66 -31.81 9.27
C ASP A 32 9.28 -32.39 9.63
N LYS A 33 9.12 -33.69 9.45
CA LYS A 33 7.83 -34.38 9.66
C LYS A 33 7.32 -34.28 11.11
N ALA A 34 8.22 -34.21 12.09
CA ALA A 34 7.84 -34.12 13.50
C ALA A 34 7.30 -32.73 13.81
N THR A 35 8.00 -31.72 13.38
CA THR A 35 7.60 -30.29 13.49
C THR A 35 6.28 -29.99 12.76
N LYS A 36 6.09 -30.58 11.58
CA LYS A 36 4.83 -30.43 10.80
C LYS A 36 3.61 -30.96 11.56
N LYS A 37 3.73 -31.99 12.39
CA LYS A 37 2.62 -32.52 13.21
C LYS A 37 2.12 -31.53 14.26
N GLY A 38 3.01 -30.71 14.83
CA GLY A 38 2.64 -29.67 15.80
C GLY A 38 1.83 -28.53 15.21
N GLY A 39 1.91 -28.34 13.89
CA GLY A 39 1.30 -27.23 13.20
C GLY A 39 2.09 -25.93 13.34
N VAL A 40 1.57 -24.88 12.73
CA VAL A 40 2.22 -23.56 12.73
C VAL A 40 1.33 -22.50 13.34
N ILE A 41 1.96 -21.41 13.77
CA ILE A 41 1.30 -20.21 14.27
C ILE A 41 2.01 -18.95 13.76
N ALA A 42 1.24 -17.91 13.47
CA ALA A 42 1.80 -16.60 13.14
C ALA A 42 0.94 -15.47 13.72
N ALA A 43 1.56 -14.34 14.01
CA ALA A 43 0.85 -13.10 14.34
C ALA A 43 0.85 -12.21 13.09
N SER A 44 -0.32 -11.94 12.54
CA SER A 44 -0.48 -11.00 11.41
C SER A 44 -1.95 -10.81 11.07
N ALA A 45 -2.35 -9.59 10.74
CA ALA A 45 -3.68 -9.30 10.18
C ALA A 45 -3.66 -8.98 8.68
N GLY A 46 -2.55 -9.25 7.97
CA GLY A 46 -2.38 -8.88 6.56
C GLY A 46 -1.87 -10.02 5.68
N ASN A 47 -0.99 -9.66 4.75
CA ASN A 47 -0.45 -10.56 3.72
C ASN A 47 0.26 -11.80 4.28
N HIS A 48 0.97 -11.64 5.41
CA HIS A 48 1.68 -12.77 6.03
C HIS A 48 0.70 -13.82 6.57
N ALA A 49 -0.39 -13.40 7.18
CA ALA A 49 -1.45 -14.29 7.66
C ALA A 49 -1.99 -15.19 6.55
N GLN A 50 -2.33 -14.60 5.41
CA GLN A 50 -2.83 -15.33 4.24
C GLN A 50 -1.76 -16.25 3.63
N GLY A 51 -0.50 -15.77 3.55
CA GLY A 51 0.61 -16.57 3.05
C GLY A 51 0.87 -17.82 3.90
N VAL A 52 0.88 -17.67 5.23
CA VAL A 52 1.06 -18.81 6.17
C VAL A 52 -0.14 -19.76 6.10
N ALA A 53 -1.36 -19.24 6.10
CA ALA A 53 -2.57 -20.07 6.00
C ALA A 53 -2.57 -20.90 4.70
N TYR A 54 -2.27 -20.29 3.56
CA TYR A 54 -2.18 -20.97 2.28
C TYR A 54 -1.07 -22.05 2.26
N ALA A 55 0.14 -21.69 2.71
CA ALA A 55 1.27 -22.63 2.74
C ALA A 55 1.00 -23.83 3.65
N SER A 56 0.30 -23.60 4.78
CA SER A 56 -0.12 -24.66 5.70
C SER A 56 -1.15 -25.59 5.07
N ALA A 57 -2.13 -25.03 4.36
CA ALA A 57 -3.13 -25.82 3.64
C ALA A 57 -2.48 -26.73 2.56
N LEU A 58 -1.50 -26.23 1.81
CA LEU A 58 -0.73 -27.02 0.83
C LEU A 58 -0.01 -28.21 1.48
N ASN A 59 0.42 -28.05 2.72
CA ASN A 59 1.13 -29.08 3.48
C ASN A 59 0.22 -29.93 4.39
N ASN A 60 -1.11 -29.77 4.30
CA ASN A 60 -2.09 -30.41 5.18
C ASN A 60 -1.77 -30.21 6.68
N MET A 61 -1.29 -29.03 7.05
CA MET A 61 -0.90 -28.67 8.41
C MET A 61 -1.96 -27.81 9.10
N SER A 62 -2.09 -27.98 10.41
CA SER A 62 -2.88 -27.07 11.22
C SER A 62 -2.21 -25.70 11.30
N CYS A 63 -2.98 -24.63 11.08
CA CYS A 63 -2.51 -23.26 11.11
C CYS A 63 -3.36 -22.42 12.05
N THR A 64 -2.71 -21.72 12.96
CA THR A 64 -3.34 -20.72 13.82
C THR A 64 -2.78 -19.34 13.49
N ILE A 65 -3.66 -18.38 13.28
CA ILE A 65 -3.27 -16.97 13.05
C ILE A 65 -3.84 -16.12 14.17
N VAL A 66 -2.97 -15.39 14.86
CA VAL A 66 -3.37 -14.42 15.89
C VAL A 66 -3.42 -13.03 15.24
N MET A 67 -4.57 -12.37 15.35
CA MET A 67 -4.81 -11.02 14.83
C MET A 67 -5.23 -10.09 15.96
N PRO A 68 -4.90 -8.78 15.88
CA PRO A 68 -5.49 -7.78 16.77
C PRO A 68 -7.02 -7.79 16.69
N LYS A 69 -7.69 -7.43 17.79
CA LYS A 69 -9.16 -7.40 17.88
C LYS A 69 -9.82 -6.46 16.87
N ASN A 70 -9.10 -5.44 16.42
CA ASN A 70 -9.53 -4.45 15.42
C ASN A 70 -9.20 -4.83 13.98
N ALA A 71 -8.77 -6.07 13.71
CA ALA A 71 -8.53 -6.54 12.34
C ALA A 71 -9.80 -6.47 11.50
N SER A 72 -9.68 -6.04 10.23
CA SER A 72 -10.86 -5.89 9.37
C SER A 72 -11.53 -7.23 9.07
N PRO A 73 -12.89 -7.28 9.03
CA PRO A 73 -13.63 -8.51 8.73
C PRO A 73 -13.20 -9.16 7.41
N ALA A 74 -12.86 -8.37 6.39
CA ALA A 74 -12.40 -8.87 5.10
C ALA A 74 -11.06 -9.64 5.23
N LYS A 75 -10.10 -9.11 6.00
CA LYS A 75 -8.81 -9.78 6.24
C LYS A 75 -8.96 -11.08 7.05
N ILE A 76 -9.89 -11.08 8.04
CA ILE A 76 -10.23 -12.28 8.83
C ILE A 76 -10.83 -13.35 7.91
N ALA A 77 -11.84 -12.98 7.11
CA ALA A 77 -12.50 -13.88 6.19
C ALA A 77 -11.53 -14.47 5.15
N ALA A 78 -10.69 -13.64 4.55
CA ALA A 78 -9.66 -14.08 3.60
C ALA A 78 -8.69 -15.09 4.21
N THR A 79 -8.24 -14.88 5.46
CA THR A 79 -7.35 -15.83 6.14
C THR A 79 -8.05 -17.14 6.47
N LYS A 80 -9.30 -17.08 6.94
CA LYS A 80 -10.13 -18.28 7.23
C LYS A 80 -10.41 -19.09 5.97
N SER A 81 -10.58 -18.45 4.80
CA SER A 81 -10.85 -19.17 3.53
C SER A 81 -9.72 -20.09 3.11
N TYR A 82 -8.50 -19.85 3.58
CA TYR A 82 -7.35 -20.75 3.43
C TYR A 82 -7.26 -21.85 4.52
N GLY A 83 -8.28 -22.00 5.37
CA GLY A 83 -8.35 -23.07 6.38
C GLY A 83 -7.66 -22.78 7.72
N ALA A 84 -7.18 -21.55 7.95
CA ALA A 84 -6.56 -21.22 9.23
C ALA A 84 -7.58 -20.98 10.35
N ASN A 85 -7.23 -21.40 11.56
CA ASN A 85 -7.91 -20.97 12.78
C ASN A 85 -7.45 -19.54 13.13
N VAL A 86 -8.41 -18.60 13.24
CA VAL A 86 -8.09 -17.20 13.55
C VAL A 86 -8.50 -16.88 14.97
N ILE A 87 -7.55 -16.42 15.77
CA ILE A 87 -7.74 -15.94 17.16
C ILE A 87 -7.59 -14.41 17.15
N LEU A 88 -8.60 -13.72 17.68
CA LEU A 88 -8.58 -12.26 17.84
C LEU A 88 -8.11 -11.93 19.26
N GLN A 89 -6.86 -11.46 19.39
CA GLN A 89 -6.25 -11.17 20.70
C GLN A 89 -5.24 -10.02 20.60
N GLY A 90 -5.30 -9.13 21.60
CA GLY A 90 -4.49 -7.91 21.65
C GLY A 90 -5.12 -6.74 20.88
N ASN A 91 -4.62 -5.54 21.10
CA ASN A 91 -5.05 -4.29 20.44
C ASN A 91 -4.02 -3.82 19.40
N SER A 92 -2.84 -4.44 19.39
CA SER A 92 -1.72 -4.15 18.48
C SER A 92 -1.10 -5.44 17.94
N TYR A 93 -0.26 -5.28 16.89
CA TYR A 93 0.57 -6.38 16.39
C TYR A 93 1.50 -6.96 17.47
N ASP A 94 2.13 -6.09 18.28
CA ASP A 94 3.07 -6.51 19.31
C ASP A 94 2.38 -7.39 20.35
N GLU A 95 1.19 -7.01 20.83
CA GLU A 95 0.38 -7.80 21.76
C GLU A 95 -0.06 -9.14 21.16
N SER A 96 -0.51 -9.14 19.90
CA SER A 96 -0.89 -10.37 19.19
C SER A 96 0.31 -11.30 19.02
N SER A 97 1.49 -10.76 18.77
CA SER A 97 2.74 -11.52 18.62
C SER A 97 3.18 -12.16 19.93
N ILE A 98 3.08 -11.46 21.05
CA ILE A 98 3.35 -12.02 22.38
C ILE A 98 2.44 -13.22 22.63
N TYR A 99 1.13 -13.04 22.41
CA TYR A 99 0.15 -14.12 22.63
C TYR A 99 0.37 -15.30 21.68
N ALA A 100 0.74 -15.06 20.43
CA ALA A 100 1.08 -16.13 19.49
C ALA A 100 2.27 -16.97 19.97
N ASN A 101 3.31 -16.33 20.54
CA ASN A 101 4.46 -17.02 21.11
C ASN A 101 4.09 -17.84 22.36
N GLU A 102 3.21 -17.34 23.22
CA GLU A 102 2.71 -18.11 24.39
C GLU A 102 1.99 -19.39 23.94
N ILE A 103 1.10 -19.30 22.93
CA ILE A 103 0.44 -20.47 22.35
C ILE A 103 1.47 -21.42 21.71
N ALA A 104 2.43 -20.89 20.96
CA ALA A 104 3.46 -21.69 20.32
C ALA A 104 4.19 -22.59 21.34
N ILE A 105 4.61 -22.02 22.46
CA ILE A 105 5.28 -22.76 23.55
C ILE A 105 4.34 -23.79 24.17
N LYS A 106 3.09 -23.39 24.49
CA LYS A 106 2.12 -24.25 25.17
C LYS A 106 1.69 -25.46 24.33
N GLU A 107 1.53 -25.25 23.01
CA GLU A 107 0.97 -26.26 22.09
C GLU A 107 2.04 -26.93 21.21
N GLY A 108 3.32 -26.57 21.37
CA GLY A 108 4.41 -27.11 20.55
C GLY A 108 4.30 -26.71 19.06
N ARG A 109 3.75 -25.54 18.75
CA ARG A 109 3.61 -25.03 17.38
C ARG A 109 4.87 -24.30 16.94
N THR A 110 5.15 -24.37 15.65
CA THR A 110 6.24 -23.58 15.05
C THR A 110 5.75 -22.17 14.71
N VAL A 111 6.43 -21.15 15.21
CA VAL A 111 6.18 -19.77 14.83
C VAL A 111 6.74 -19.52 13.44
N VAL A 112 5.92 -18.95 12.54
CA VAL A 112 6.35 -18.50 11.20
C VAL A 112 6.54 -16.98 11.22
N PRO A 113 7.79 -16.47 11.26
CA PRO A 113 8.05 -15.04 11.28
C PRO A 113 7.72 -14.36 9.97
N ALA A 114 7.34 -13.08 10.03
CA ALA A 114 6.93 -12.34 8.84
C ALA A 114 8.09 -11.94 7.91
N PHE A 115 9.33 -11.88 8.42
CA PHE A 115 10.51 -11.40 7.68
C PHE A 115 11.87 -11.79 8.27
N ASP A 116 11.97 -12.09 9.56
CA ASP A 116 13.26 -12.29 10.27
C ASP A 116 13.56 -13.77 10.44
N ASP A 117 13.71 -14.48 9.33
CA ASP A 117 13.98 -15.90 9.25
C ASP A 117 14.71 -16.24 7.95
N PRO A 118 15.73 -17.10 7.95
CA PRO A 118 16.51 -17.41 6.75
C PRO A 118 15.70 -18.08 5.65
N ASP A 119 14.77 -18.97 5.97
CA ASP A 119 13.95 -19.65 4.97
C ASP A 119 12.89 -18.73 4.38
N VAL A 120 12.31 -17.86 5.22
CA VAL A 120 11.41 -16.81 4.73
C VAL A 120 12.14 -15.87 3.78
N ILE A 121 13.34 -15.41 4.13
CA ILE A 121 14.16 -14.54 3.29
C ILE A 121 14.54 -15.25 1.98
N ALA A 122 14.96 -16.51 2.03
CA ALA A 122 15.30 -17.31 0.86
C ALA A 122 14.11 -17.41 -0.12
N GLY A 123 12.90 -17.67 0.40
CA GLY A 123 11.69 -17.69 -0.41
C GLY A 123 11.42 -16.34 -1.08
N GLN A 124 11.62 -15.22 -0.39
CA GLN A 124 11.48 -13.88 -0.98
C GLN A 124 12.55 -13.60 -2.05
N GLY A 125 13.73 -14.20 -1.93
CA GLY A 125 14.82 -14.11 -2.91
C GLY A 125 14.44 -14.64 -4.29
N THR A 126 13.48 -15.56 -4.37
CA THR A 126 12.97 -16.07 -5.67
C THR A 126 12.41 -14.96 -6.56
N VAL A 127 11.92 -13.86 -6.00
CA VAL A 127 11.51 -12.66 -6.76
C VAL A 127 12.70 -12.09 -7.55
N GLY A 128 13.86 -12.01 -6.90
CA GLY A 128 15.11 -11.53 -7.54
C GLY A 128 15.59 -12.47 -8.64
N LEU A 129 15.49 -13.80 -8.45
CA LEU A 129 15.86 -14.79 -9.46
C LEU A 129 14.97 -14.65 -10.70
N GLU A 130 13.66 -14.58 -10.53
CA GLU A 130 12.71 -14.39 -11.64
C GLU A 130 12.95 -13.08 -12.40
N ILE A 131 13.29 -11.98 -11.69
CA ILE A 131 13.65 -10.70 -12.33
C ILE A 131 14.86 -10.88 -13.26
N LEU A 132 15.89 -11.61 -12.83
CA LEU A 132 17.09 -11.86 -13.63
C LEU A 132 16.84 -12.82 -14.80
N GLU A 133 15.88 -13.74 -14.65
CA GLU A 133 15.46 -14.63 -15.74
C GLU A 133 14.71 -13.87 -16.83
N ASP A 134 13.77 -12.99 -16.43
CA ASP A 134 12.90 -12.24 -17.33
C ASP A 134 13.64 -11.10 -18.05
N LEU A 135 14.64 -10.47 -17.41
CA LEU A 135 15.33 -9.29 -17.91
C LEU A 135 16.85 -9.44 -17.84
N LYS A 136 17.52 -9.31 -19.01
CA LYS A 136 18.99 -9.50 -19.09
C LYS A 136 19.80 -8.25 -18.72
N ASN A 137 19.28 -7.06 -18.99
CA ASN A 137 20.00 -5.78 -18.78
C ASN A 137 19.20 -4.94 -17.77
N ILE A 138 19.55 -5.08 -16.50
CA ILE A 138 18.91 -4.34 -15.41
C ILE A 138 19.95 -3.42 -14.79
N ASP A 139 19.60 -2.15 -14.61
CA ASP A 139 20.45 -1.17 -13.93
C ASP A 139 20.08 -1.02 -12.47
N GLU A 140 18.77 -0.96 -12.16
CA GLU A 140 18.28 -0.68 -10.81
C GLU A 140 17.02 -1.50 -10.47
N VAL A 141 16.93 -1.94 -9.21
CA VAL A 141 15.72 -2.59 -8.67
C VAL A 141 15.26 -1.85 -7.42
N TYR A 142 14.01 -1.37 -7.43
CA TYR A 142 13.39 -0.68 -6.32
C TYR A 142 12.44 -1.63 -5.57
N VAL A 143 12.65 -1.75 -4.25
CA VAL A 143 11.99 -2.75 -3.41
C VAL A 143 11.34 -2.08 -2.20
N PRO A 144 10.04 -2.31 -1.91
CA PRO A 144 9.41 -1.79 -0.69
C PRO A 144 10.03 -2.41 0.56
N VAL A 145 10.29 -1.60 1.60
CA VAL A 145 10.93 -2.02 2.84
C VAL A 145 10.04 -1.77 4.05
N GLY A 146 9.67 -2.85 4.73
CA GLY A 146 9.14 -2.82 6.08
C GLY A 146 10.16 -3.45 7.03
N GLY A 147 9.93 -4.71 7.49
CA GLY A 147 10.89 -5.46 8.30
C GLY A 147 12.15 -5.91 7.56
N GLY A 148 12.21 -5.74 6.24
CA GLY A 148 13.39 -5.96 5.41
C GLY A 148 13.49 -7.34 4.74
N GLY A 149 12.56 -8.30 5.01
CA GLY A 149 12.68 -9.66 4.49
C GLY A 149 12.65 -9.77 2.96
N LEU A 150 11.81 -8.96 2.27
CA LEU A 150 11.75 -8.97 0.82
C LEU A 150 13.05 -8.46 0.20
N ILE A 151 13.48 -7.26 0.57
CA ILE A 151 14.70 -6.65 0.01
C ILE A 151 15.96 -7.45 0.38
N ALA A 152 16.02 -8.04 1.57
CA ALA A 152 17.13 -8.91 1.96
C ALA A 152 17.24 -10.12 1.01
N GLY A 153 16.14 -10.81 0.74
CA GLY A 153 16.11 -11.93 -0.20
C GLY A 153 16.43 -11.51 -1.62
N VAL A 154 15.78 -10.47 -2.13
CA VAL A 154 15.97 -9.95 -3.50
C VAL A 154 17.41 -9.47 -3.70
N SER A 155 17.96 -8.67 -2.76
CA SER A 155 19.32 -8.13 -2.89
C SER A 155 20.36 -9.25 -2.85
N LEU A 156 20.22 -10.20 -1.95
CA LEU A 156 21.15 -11.33 -1.87
C LEU A 156 21.13 -12.14 -3.17
N ALA A 157 19.95 -12.48 -3.69
CA ALA A 157 19.82 -13.23 -4.94
C ALA A 157 20.42 -12.48 -6.14
N ILE A 158 20.08 -11.20 -6.29
CA ILE A 158 20.57 -10.40 -7.43
C ILE A 158 22.06 -10.13 -7.31
N LYS A 159 22.56 -9.67 -6.17
CA LYS A 159 23.98 -9.34 -5.99
C LYS A 159 24.91 -10.54 -6.13
N THR A 160 24.44 -11.73 -5.78
CA THR A 160 25.20 -12.98 -5.97
C THR A 160 25.42 -13.28 -7.46
N ILE A 161 24.43 -13.02 -8.31
CA ILE A 161 24.47 -13.36 -9.75
C ILE A 161 25.00 -12.17 -10.58
N ASN A 162 24.52 -10.96 -10.28
CA ASN A 162 24.90 -9.73 -10.97
C ASN A 162 25.14 -8.57 -9.97
N PRO A 163 26.35 -8.44 -9.42
CA PRO A 163 26.64 -7.41 -8.42
C PRO A 163 26.59 -5.96 -8.95
N LYS A 164 26.48 -5.77 -10.27
CA LYS A 164 26.42 -4.43 -10.89
C LYS A 164 25.02 -3.80 -10.78
N VAL A 165 23.98 -4.59 -10.56
CA VAL A 165 22.61 -4.09 -10.42
C VAL A 165 22.49 -3.34 -9.09
N SER A 166 22.06 -2.09 -9.14
CA SER A 166 21.80 -1.30 -7.93
C SER A 166 20.46 -1.70 -7.30
N ILE A 167 20.48 -1.95 -5.98
CA ILE A 167 19.27 -2.30 -5.20
C ILE A 167 18.91 -1.13 -4.31
N ILE A 168 17.73 -0.57 -4.49
CA ILE A 168 17.24 0.58 -3.75
C ILE A 168 16.02 0.18 -2.91
N GLY A 169 16.12 0.34 -1.60
CA GLY A 169 15.01 0.18 -0.68
C GLY A 169 14.11 1.40 -0.65
N VAL A 170 12.80 1.21 -0.53
CA VAL A 170 11.83 2.31 -0.39
C VAL A 170 11.02 2.12 0.88
N GLU A 171 11.17 3.02 1.86
CA GLU A 171 10.41 3.06 3.11
C GLU A 171 9.40 4.20 3.12
N SER A 172 8.39 4.09 3.99
CA SER A 172 7.51 5.22 4.30
C SER A 172 8.27 6.28 5.10
N THR A 173 8.04 7.56 4.78
CA THR A 173 8.55 8.68 5.58
C THR A 173 8.14 8.61 7.06
N ALA A 174 7.00 7.99 7.35
CA ALA A 174 6.50 7.81 8.71
C ALA A 174 7.21 6.69 9.49
N PHE A 175 7.84 5.73 8.81
CA PHE A 175 8.51 4.58 9.42
C PHE A 175 9.88 4.30 8.78
N PRO A 176 10.85 5.21 8.87
CA PRO A 176 12.19 5.04 8.26
C PRO A 176 13.10 4.17 9.14
N SER A 177 12.62 2.98 9.52
CA SER A 177 13.26 2.16 10.56
C SER A 177 14.57 1.51 10.07
N MET A 178 14.59 1.00 8.84
CA MET A 178 15.77 0.40 8.25
C MET A 178 16.79 1.48 7.85
N LYS A 179 16.36 2.58 7.22
CA LYS A 179 17.21 3.72 6.89
C LYS A 179 17.95 4.23 8.13
N ASN A 180 17.21 4.51 9.20
CA ASN A 180 17.78 4.94 10.48
C ASN A 180 18.76 3.91 11.07
N ALA A 181 18.46 2.62 10.93
CA ALA A 181 19.33 1.56 11.44
C ALA A 181 20.67 1.52 10.67
N ILE A 182 20.64 1.65 9.33
CA ILE A 182 21.83 1.71 8.48
C ILE A 182 22.67 2.95 8.81
N GLU A 183 22.04 4.14 8.85
CA GLU A 183 22.74 5.41 9.13
C GLU A 183 23.37 5.43 10.53
N LYS A 184 22.70 4.86 11.54
CA LYS A 184 23.21 4.81 12.93
C LYS A 184 24.12 3.62 13.21
N GLY A 185 24.24 2.67 12.28
CA GLY A 185 25.00 1.43 12.46
C GLY A 185 24.42 0.46 13.47
N LYS A 186 23.18 0.67 13.94
CA LYS A 186 22.48 -0.18 14.93
C LYS A 186 20.97 -0.16 14.79
N ILE A 187 20.34 -1.30 15.05
CA ILE A 187 18.89 -1.44 15.08
C ILE A 187 18.31 -0.62 16.24
N GLY A 188 17.25 0.13 15.97
CA GLY A 188 16.47 0.87 16.94
C GLY A 188 14.99 0.90 16.57
N LYS A 189 14.15 1.31 17.52
CA LYS A 189 12.74 1.59 17.25
C LYS A 189 12.57 3.03 16.80
N VAL A 190 11.77 3.26 15.73
CA VAL A 190 11.29 4.59 15.36
C VAL A 190 10.05 4.94 16.17
N GLN A 191 9.78 6.25 16.29
CA GLN A 191 8.54 6.72 16.91
C GLN A 191 7.33 6.23 16.11
N GLU A 192 6.20 6.13 16.79
CA GLU A 192 4.94 5.79 16.16
C GLU A 192 4.50 6.94 15.24
N GLY A 193 4.29 6.62 13.97
CA GLY A 193 3.77 7.52 12.95
C GLY A 193 2.46 6.99 12.39
N TYR A 194 1.91 7.69 11.41
CA TYR A 194 0.76 7.23 10.65
C TYR A 194 1.13 7.13 9.18
N THR A 195 0.77 6.02 8.55
CA THR A 195 0.83 5.80 7.10
C THR A 195 -0.29 4.88 6.67
N ILE A 196 -0.80 5.09 5.47
CA ILE A 196 -1.74 4.15 4.83
C ILE A 196 -1.06 2.85 4.38
N ALA A 197 0.27 2.83 4.29
CA ALA A 197 1.08 1.70 3.84
C ALA A 197 1.39 0.75 5.01
N ASP A 198 0.35 0.10 5.56
CA ASP A 198 0.43 -0.80 6.72
C ASP A 198 1.45 -1.94 6.53
N GLY A 199 1.58 -2.47 5.32
CA GLY A 199 2.54 -3.53 4.98
C GLY A 199 4.02 -3.14 5.15
N ILE A 200 4.34 -1.84 5.22
CA ILE A 200 5.71 -1.32 5.46
C ILE A 200 5.80 -0.42 6.70
N SER A 201 4.77 -0.38 7.55
CA SER A 201 4.75 0.38 8.81
C SER A 201 5.45 -0.36 9.95
N VAL A 202 6.73 -0.64 9.82
CA VAL A 202 7.50 -1.46 10.77
C VAL A 202 8.36 -0.57 11.67
N LYS A 203 8.13 -0.64 13.00
CA LYS A 203 8.84 0.20 13.98
C LYS A 203 10.31 -0.16 14.17
N SER A 204 10.68 -1.43 13.91
CA SER A 204 12.05 -1.92 14.05
C SER A 204 12.34 -2.98 12.99
N PRO A 205 13.45 -2.88 12.25
CA PRO A 205 13.81 -3.88 11.25
C PRO A 205 14.19 -5.22 11.88
N GLY A 206 14.11 -6.30 11.08
CA GLY A 206 14.61 -7.62 11.46
C GLY A 206 16.14 -7.64 11.64
N LYS A 207 16.61 -8.49 12.52
CA LYS A 207 18.05 -8.60 12.80
C LYS A 207 18.82 -9.20 11.62
N LEU A 208 18.30 -10.28 11.04
CA LEU A 208 18.92 -10.93 9.89
C LEU A 208 18.77 -10.08 8.62
N PRO A 209 17.56 -9.52 8.29
CA PRO A 209 17.42 -8.57 7.20
C PRO A 209 18.38 -7.38 7.29
N TYR A 210 18.55 -6.77 8.46
CA TYR A 210 19.48 -5.64 8.65
C TYR A 210 20.92 -5.99 8.24
N LYS A 211 21.41 -7.17 8.67
CA LYS A 211 22.77 -7.63 8.30
C LYS A 211 22.91 -7.77 6.78
N ILE A 212 21.96 -8.45 6.14
CA ILE A 212 21.99 -8.68 4.69
C ILE A 212 21.89 -7.37 3.92
N ILE A 213 20.98 -6.47 4.32
CA ILE A 213 20.75 -5.18 3.67
C ILE A 213 21.98 -4.29 3.74
N LYS A 214 22.63 -4.23 4.90
CA LYS A 214 23.84 -3.47 5.10
C LYS A 214 24.94 -3.79 4.08
N ASP A 215 25.04 -5.06 3.68
CA ASP A 215 26.09 -5.54 2.78
C ASP A 215 25.68 -5.57 1.31
N ASN A 216 24.38 -5.57 0.98
CA ASN A 216 23.89 -5.84 -0.36
C ASN A 216 22.96 -4.76 -0.96
N VAL A 217 22.55 -3.76 -0.18
CA VAL A 217 21.63 -2.70 -0.65
C VAL A 217 22.39 -1.39 -0.78
N ASP A 218 22.24 -0.73 -1.94
CA ASP A 218 23.03 0.44 -2.30
C ASP A 218 22.48 1.72 -1.67
N ASP A 219 21.15 1.84 -1.52
CA ASP A 219 20.51 3.00 -0.88
C ASP A 219 19.12 2.64 -0.30
N ILE A 220 18.66 3.44 0.67
CA ILE A 220 17.29 3.41 1.18
C ILE A 220 16.70 4.81 1.12
N VAL A 221 15.64 4.94 0.33
CA VAL A 221 14.93 6.19 0.08
C VAL A 221 13.55 6.19 0.72
N LEU A 222 12.96 7.37 0.85
CA LEU A 222 11.68 7.56 1.54
C LEU A 222 10.60 8.06 0.59
N VAL A 223 9.36 7.61 0.81
CA VAL A 223 8.18 8.04 0.07
C VAL A 223 7.04 8.40 1.03
N ASP A 224 6.25 9.40 0.69
CA ASP A 224 5.08 9.81 1.46
C ASP A 224 3.77 9.19 0.95
N ASP A 225 2.74 9.26 1.78
CA ASP A 225 1.41 8.70 1.46
C ASP A 225 0.75 9.39 0.26
N LEU A 226 1.03 10.68 0.02
CA LEU A 226 0.45 11.40 -1.11
C LEU A 226 0.96 10.85 -2.44
N ALA A 227 2.26 10.58 -2.53
CA ALA A 227 2.89 9.94 -3.68
C ALA A 227 2.37 8.51 -3.89
N ILE A 228 2.17 7.76 -2.80
CA ILE A 228 1.61 6.41 -2.83
C ILE A 228 0.17 6.43 -3.40
N VAL A 229 -0.72 7.27 -2.86
CA VAL A 229 -2.11 7.42 -3.34
C VAL A 229 -2.16 7.75 -4.82
N LYS A 230 -1.35 8.72 -5.25
CA LYS A 230 -1.26 9.11 -6.67
C LYS A 230 -0.83 7.96 -7.56
N THR A 231 0.12 7.15 -7.09
CA THR A 231 0.63 6.01 -7.85
C THR A 231 -0.37 4.86 -7.93
N MET A 232 -1.07 4.57 -6.82
CA MET A 232 -2.16 3.60 -6.82
C MET A 232 -3.24 3.98 -7.83
N PHE A 233 -3.65 5.26 -7.83
CA PHE A 233 -4.62 5.77 -8.80
C PHE A 233 -4.13 5.61 -10.25
N LEU A 234 -2.86 5.94 -10.54
CA LEU A 234 -2.27 5.78 -11.88
C LEU A 234 -2.21 4.32 -12.32
N LEU A 235 -1.82 3.40 -11.43
CA LEU A 235 -1.78 1.97 -11.72
C LEU A 235 -3.18 1.44 -12.05
N LEU A 236 -4.19 1.82 -11.26
CA LEU A 236 -5.57 1.43 -11.47
C LEU A 236 -6.10 2.01 -12.80
N GLU A 237 -5.91 3.31 -13.03
CA GLU A 237 -6.47 4.01 -14.18
C GLU A 237 -5.80 3.60 -15.50
N ARG A 238 -4.46 3.52 -15.54
CA ARG A 238 -3.69 3.33 -16.77
C ARG A 238 -3.40 1.86 -17.08
N SER A 239 -3.11 1.07 -16.04
CA SER A 239 -2.65 -0.31 -16.21
C SER A 239 -3.68 -1.34 -15.75
N LYS A 240 -4.78 -0.93 -15.12
CA LYS A 240 -5.80 -1.80 -14.51
C LYS A 240 -5.23 -2.72 -13.42
N ILE A 241 -4.15 -2.28 -12.78
CA ILE A 241 -3.49 -2.99 -11.69
C ILE A 241 -4.02 -2.46 -10.36
N VAL A 242 -4.58 -3.36 -9.56
CA VAL A 242 -4.95 -3.08 -8.18
C VAL A 242 -3.76 -3.40 -7.28
N THR A 243 -3.30 -2.43 -6.51
CA THR A 243 -2.21 -2.58 -5.54
C THR A 243 -2.60 -2.03 -4.19
N GLU A 244 -2.04 -2.60 -3.13
CA GLU A 244 -2.10 -2.00 -1.80
C GLU A 244 -1.10 -0.85 -1.66
N PRO A 245 -1.24 0.03 -0.67
CA PRO A 245 -0.32 1.17 -0.50
C PRO A 245 1.15 0.75 -0.40
N ALA A 246 1.47 -0.27 0.39
CA ALA A 246 2.83 -0.81 0.52
C ALA A 246 3.37 -1.35 -0.81
N GLY A 247 2.50 -1.96 -1.63
CA GLY A 247 2.83 -2.47 -2.96
C GLY A 247 3.20 -1.37 -3.95
N ALA A 248 2.60 -0.19 -3.83
CA ALA A 248 2.85 0.94 -4.72
C ALA A 248 4.10 1.76 -4.36
N ALA A 249 4.68 1.57 -3.17
CA ALA A 249 5.71 2.45 -2.61
C ALA A 249 6.93 2.64 -3.53
N SER A 250 7.47 1.57 -4.10
CA SER A 250 8.62 1.61 -5.00
C SER A 250 8.37 2.46 -6.24
N LEU A 251 7.25 2.23 -6.91
CA LEU A 251 6.88 3.01 -8.09
C LEU A 251 6.52 4.46 -7.72
N ALA A 252 5.96 4.68 -6.53
CA ALA A 252 5.62 6.01 -6.04
C ALA A 252 6.87 6.90 -5.88
N TYR A 253 7.95 6.33 -5.35
CA TYR A 253 9.22 7.04 -5.30
C TYR A 253 9.73 7.40 -6.71
N LEU A 254 9.73 6.44 -7.63
CA LEU A 254 10.17 6.65 -9.01
C LEU A 254 9.38 7.76 -9.73
N ILE A 255 8.06 7.78 -9.58
CA ILE A 255 7.19 8.78 -10.20
C ILE A 255 7.44 10.17 -9.60
N SER A 256 7.56 10.26 -8.28
CA SER A 256 7.72 11.53 -7.56
C SER A 256 9.09 12.15 -7.82
N ASN A 257 10.13 11.32 -7.94
CA ASN A 257 11.52 11.75 -8.12
C ASN A 257 12.02 11.65 -9.57
N ARG A 258 11.11 11.53 -10.52
CA ARG A 258 11.41 11.29 -11.94
C ARG A 258 12.45 12.24 -12.57
N LYS A 259 12.59 13.46 -12.06
CA LYS A 259 13.54 14.45 -12.58
C LYS A 259 14.97 14.20 -12.09
N ASN A 260 15.13 13.49 -10.98
CA ASN A 260 16.39 13.22 -10.31
C ASN A 260 16.99 11.85 -10.66
N ILE A 261 16.21 11.01 -11.34
CA ILE A 261 16.64 9.67 -11.76
C ILE A 261 17.40 9.79 -13.08
N SER A 262 18.58 9.18 -13.14
CA SER A 262 19.41 9.13 -14.37
C SER A 262 18.62 8.54 -15.53
N LYS A 263 18.77 9.11 -16.73
CA LYS A 263 18.05 8.65 -17.93
C LYS A 263 18.69 7.42 -18.56
N ASN A 264 17.93 6.77 -19.46
CA ASN A 264 18.35 5.61 -20.26
C ASN A 264 18.70 4.37 -19.44
N LYS A 265 17.99 4.18 -18.31
CA LYS A 265 18.11 3.00 -17.44
C LYS A 265 16.96 2.02 -17.62
N ASN A 266 17.26 0.75 -17.43
CA ASN A 266 16.30 -0.32 -17.24
C ASN A 266 16.06 -0.52 -15.74
N ILE A 267 14.92 -0.08 -15.26
CA ILE A 267 14.56 -0.04 -13.84
C ILE A 267 13.43 -1.03 -13.57
N VAL A 268 13.59 -1.86 -12.56
CA VAL A 268 12.51 -2.73 -12.06
C VAL A 268 11.93 -2.14 -10.78
N SER A 269 10.61 -2.02 -10.73
CA SER A 269 9.87 -1.67 -9.52
C SER A 269 9.04 -2.88 -9.07
N ILE A 270 9.24 -3.34 -7.84
CA ILE A 270 8.45 -4.44 -7.29
C ILE A 270 7.13 -3.89 -6.74
N ILE A 271 6.01 -4.38 -7.29
CA ILE A 271 4.64 -4.16 -6.78
C ILE A 271 4.33 -5.32 -5.83
N SER A 272 4.64 -5.15 -4.56
CA SER A 272 4.79 -6.23 -3.60
C SER A 272 3.48 -6.89 -3.15
N GLY A 273 2.33 -6.23 -3.32
CA GLY A 273 1.03 -6.78 -2.95
C GLY A 273 -0.16 -5.95 -3.45
N GLY A 274 -1.34 -6.56 -3.43
CA GLY A 274 -2.60 -5.99 -3.89
C GLY A 274 -3.77 -6.12 -2.92
N ASN A 275 -3.55 -6.57 -1.69
CA ASN A 275 -4.60 -6.81 -0.68
C ASN A 275 -5.09 -5.50 -0.02
N VAL A 276 -5.58 -4.58 -0.85
CA VAL A 276 -6.12 -3.29 -0.42
C VAL A 276 -7.55 -3.45 0.08
N ASP A 277 -7.90 -2.70 1.13
CA ASP A 277 -9.28 -2.56 1.56
C ASP A 277 -10.08 -1.76 0.53
N MET A 278 -11.31 -2.22 0.19
CA MET A 278 -12.14 -1.59 -0.83
C MET A 278 -12.57 -0.18 -0.46
N TYR A 279 -12.77 0.11 0.82
CA TYR A 279 -13.08 1.47 1.28
C TYR A 279 -11.89 2.41 1.05
N LEU A 280 -10.68 1.97 1.38
CA LEU A 280 -9.46 2.73 1.10
C LEU A 280 -9.28 2.92 -0.42
N LEU A 281 -9.52 1.89 -1.24
CA LEU A 281 -9.45 1.99 -2.69
C LEU A 281 -10.44 3.03 -3.23
N GLY A 282 -11.66 3.07 -2.71
CA GLY A 282 -12.63 4.11 -3.04
C GLY A 282 -12.13 5.52 -2.72
N GLN A 283 -11.48 5.71 -1.57
CA GLN A 283 -10.85 6.99 -1.21
C GLN A 283 -9.68 7.35 -2.14
N VAL A 284 -8.86 6.38 -2.54
CA VAL A 284 -7.75 6.58 -3.50
C VAL A 284 -8.30 7.06 -4.85
N VAL A 285 -9.37 6.44 -5.34
CA VAL A 285 -10.02 6.84 -6.60
C VAL A 285 -10.56 8.28 -6.49
N ALA A 286 -11.32 8.58 -5.44
CA ALA A 286 -11.87 9.93 -5.24
C ALA A 286 -10.76 11.00 -5.15
N LYS A 287 -9.71 10.77 -4.35
CA LYS A 287 -8.56 11.68 -4.22
C LYS A 287 -7.80 11.82 -5.55
N GLY A 288 -7.63 10.73 -6.30
CA GLY A 288 -6.98 10.75 -7.61
C GLY A 288 -7.75 11.61 -8.62
N LEU A 289 -9.07 11.47 -8.67
CA LEU A 289 -9.95 12.31 -9.49
C LEU A 289 -9.88 13.79 -9.09
N MET A 290 -9.85 14.08 -7.78
CA MET A 290 -9.69 15.46 -7.29
C MET A 290 -8.32 16.05 -7.66
N GLN A 291 -7.23 15.29 -7.53
CA GLN A 291 -5.88 15.75 -7.89
C GLN A 291 -5.71 16.01 -9.39
N THR A 292 -6.43 15.27 -10.23
CA THR A 292 -6.43 15.47 -11.69
C THR A 292 -7.41 16.53 -12.16
N GLY A 293 -8.18 17.13 -11.24
CA GLY A 293 -9.19 18.15 -11.56
C GLY A 293 -10.44 17.59 -12.23
N ARG A 294 -10.63 16.27 -12.20
CA ARG A 294 -11.84 15.61 -12.76
C ARG A 294 -12.98 15.45 -11.75
N LEU A 295 -12.71 15.71 -10.49
CA LEU A 295 -13.73 15.83 -9.44
C LEU A 295 -13.43 17.09 -8.63
N ILE A 296 -14.40 17.99 -8.53
CA ILE A 296 -14.27 19.21 -7.73
C ILE A 296 -15.45 19.29 -6.77
N LYS A 297 -15.15 19.59 -5.51
CA LYS A 297 -16.18 19.91 -4.52
C LYS A 297 -16.27 21.40 -4.33
N LEU A 298 -17.49 21.94 -4.44
CA LEU A 298 -17.79 23.35 -4.29
C LEU A 298 -18.77 23.58 -3.15
N PHE A 299 -18.61 24.71 -2.48
CA PHE A 299 -19.63 25.29 -1.60
C PHE A 299 -20.14 26.60 -2.21
N ILE A 300 -21.46 26.75 -2.31
CA ILE A 300 -22.13 27.94 -2.81
C ILE A 300 -23.13 28.41 -1.76
N GLU A 301 -23.11 29.68 -1.41
CA GLU A 301 -24.12 30.29 -0.57
C GLU A 301 -25.17 30.96 -1.44
N LEU A 302 -26.44 30.59 -1.31
CA LEU A 302 -27.56 31.07 -2.06
C LEU A 302 -28.58 31.79 -1.16
N ARG A 303 -29.33 32.78 -1.71
CA ARG A 303 -30.52 33.26 -1.03
C ARG A 303 -31.55 32.13 -0.91
N ASP A 304 -32.13 31.93 0.27
CA ASP A 304 -33.11 30.88 0.46
C ASP A 304 -34.48 31.30 -0.10
N LYS A 305 -34.67 31.06 -1.39
CA LYS A 305 -35.91 31.32 -2.12
C LYS A 305 -36.17 30.23 -3.16
N PRO A 306 -37.44 30.00 -3.53
CA PRO A 306 -37.78 29.07 -4.59
C PRO A 306 -37.04 29.39 -5.90
N GLY A 307 -36.47 28.35 -6.54
CA GLY A 307 -35.75 28.48 -7.81
C GLY A 307 -34.25 28.80 -7.69
N ALA A 308 -33.73 29.16 -6.50
CA ALA A 308 -32.32 29.53 -6.38
C ALA A 308 -31.38 28.37 -6.73
N LEU A 309 -31.67 27.18 -6.22
CA LEU A 309 -30.90 25.97 -6.56
C LEU A 309 -31.05 25.57 -8.02
N LYS A 310 -32.30 25.67 -8.57
CA LYS A 310 -32.57 25.35 -9.96
C LYS A 310 -31.65 26.15 -10.92
N ASN A 311 -31.48 27.44 -10.67
CA ASN A 311 -30.66 28.29 -11.55
C ASN A 311 -29.20 27.80 -11.58
N ILE A 312 -28.64 27.37 -10.44
CA ILE A 312 -27.28 26.81 -10.39
C ILE A 312 -27.18 25.49 -11.17
N VAL A 313 -28.16 24.60 -11.00
CA VAL A 313 -28.20 23.32 -11.70
C VAL A 313 -28.34 23.50 -13.21
N ASP A 314 -29.17 24.44 -13.65
CA ASP A 314 -29.35 24.77 -15.08
C ASP A 314 -28.03 25.25 -15.70
N GLU A 315 -27.29 26.13 -15.02
CA GLU A 315 -25.98 26.60 -15.49
C GLU A 315 -24.93 25.47 -15.61
N ILE A 316 -24.91 24.58 -14.62
CA ILE A 316 -24.01 23.40 -14.64
C ILE A 316 -24.39 22.48 -15.80
N ALA A 317 -25.67 22.25 -16.02
CA ALA A 317 -26.17 21.41 -17.09
C ALA A 317 -25.84 22.00 -18.48
N GLN A 318 -25.98 23.34 -18.66
CA GLN A 318 -25.60 24.04 -19.91
C GLN A 318 -24.10 23.90 -20.19
N ALA A 319 -23.27 23.85 -19.16
CA ALA A 319 -21.84 23.60 -19.30
C ALA A 319 -21.47 22.11 -19.56
N ASN A 320 -22.47 21.23 -19.69
CA ASN A 320 -22.32 19.80 -19.88
C ASN A 320 -21.45 19.14 -18.75
N ILE A 321 -21.67 19.58 -17.51
CA ILE A 321 -20.96 19.09 -16.34
C ILE A 321 -21.88 18.16 -15.55
N ASN A 322 -21.37 16.99 -15.18
CA ASN A 322 -22.12 16.03 -14.41
C ASN A 322 -22.08 16.36 -12.90
N ILE A 323 -23.26 16.25 -12.25
CA ILE A 323 -23.39 16.46 -10.80
C ILE A 323 -23.40 15.09 -10.13
N VAL A 324 -22.36 14.79 -9.34
CA VAL A 324 -22.23 13.52 -8.59
C VAL A 324 -23.03 13.56 -7.31
N GLU A 325 -23.04 14.73 -6.62
CA GLU A 325 -23.70 14.88 -5.33
C GLU A 325 -24.16 16.32 -5.13
N VAL A 326 -25.34 16.48 -4.52
CA VAL A 326 -25.88 17.77 -4.08
C VAL A 326 -26.31 17.64 -2.64
N ILE A 327 -25.77 18.49 -1.76
CA ILE A 327 -26.25 18.64 -0.39
C ILE A 327 -26.76 20.08 -0.23
N HIS A 328 -28.07 20.22 0.04
CA HIS A 328 -28.72 21.51 0.27
C HIS A 328 -28.95 21.69 1.77
N ASP A 329 -28.16 22.55 2.40
CA ASP A 329 -28.13 22.79 3.83
C ASP A 329 -28.75 24.15 4.19
N ARG A 330 -29.75 24.15 5.06
CA ARG A 330 -30.43 25.34 5.54
C ARG A 330 -30.31 25.53 7.04
N LEU A 331 -29.86 24.50 7.76
CA LEU A 331 -30.02 24.40 9.21
C LEU A 331 -28.70 24.44 9.97
N SER A 332 -27.57 24.20 9.32
CA SER A 332 -26.27 24.24 9.98
C SER A 332 -25.95 25.63 10.53
N SER A 333 -25.37 25.68 11.71
CA SER A 333 -25.10 26.91 12.46
C SER A 333 -24.20 27.92 11.75
N ASN A 334 -23.43 27.47 10.76
CA ASN A 334 -22.55 28.30 9.94
C ASN A 334 -23.24 28.88 8.68
N ILE A 335 -24.53 28.60 8.47
CA ILE A 335 -25.32 29.15 7.37
C ILE A 335 -26.14 30.34 7.90
N PRO A 336 -25.95 31.56 7.36
CA PRO A 336 -26.68 32.72 7.80
C PRO A 336 -28.19 32.59 7.59
N ALA A 337 -29.02 33.12 8.50
CA ALA A 337 -30.47 33.12 8.35
C ALA A 337 -30.89 33.84 7.04
N GLY A 338 -31.82 33.24 6.29
CA GLY A 338 -32.27 33.74 4.97
C GLY A 338 -31.37 33.32 3.79
N THR A 339 -30.34 32.50 4.07
CA THR A 339 -29.53 31.86 3.06
C THR A 339 -29.59 30.34 3.15
N ALA A 340 -29.06 29.64 2.15
CA ALA A 340 -28.86 28.21 2.11
C ALA A 340 -27.47 27.91 1.58
N GLY A 341 -26.80 26.94 2.17
CA GLY A 341 -25.55 26.39 1.69
C GLY A 341 -25.79 25.24 0.72
N VAL A 342 -25.12 25.24 -0.40
CA VAL A 342 -25.17 24.13 -1.37
C VAL A 342 -23.77 23.58 -1.55
N TYR A 343 -23.58 22.31 -1.19
CA TYR A 343 -22.35 21.56 -1.49
C TYR A 343 -22.59 20.76 -2.76
N LEU A 344 -21.72 20.92 -3.73
CA LEU A 344 -21.76 20.24 -5.02
C LEU A 344 -20.48 19.46 -5.23
N SER A 345 -20.60 18.17 -5.58
CA SER A 345 -19.51 17.38 -6.14
C SER A 345 -19.75 17.29 -7.64
N LEU A 346 -18.82 17.85 -8.42
CA LEU A 346 -18.94 17.96 -9.88
C LEU A 346 -17.87 17.13 -10.57
N GLU A 347 -18.27 16.34 -11.57
CA GLU A 347 -17.37 15.53 -12.39
C GLU A 347 -17.08 16.25 -13.71
N PHE A 348 -15.81 16.28 -14.10
CA PHE A 348 -15.29 16.90 -15.30
C PHE A 348 -14.58 15.88 -16.18
N GLU A 349 -14.66 16.01 -17.46
CA GLU A 349 -13.89 15.20 -18.42
C GLU A 349 -12.39 15.49 -18.31
N ASN A 350 -12.04 16.75 -18.10
CA ASN A 350 -10.67 17.24 -18.01
C ASN A 350 -10.60 18.55 -17.22
N LYS A 351 -9.39 19.03 -17.00
CA LYS A 351 -9.13 20.27 -16.27
C LYS A 351 -9.62 21.51 -17.01
N GLU A 352 -9.63 21.48 -18.35
CA GLU A 352 -10.07 22.61 -19.20
C GLU A 352 -11.57 22.86 -19.00
N GLN A 353 -12.38 21.83 -18.90
CA GLN A 353 -13.82 21.95 -18.63
C GLN A 353 -14.08 22.60 -17.26
N SER A 354 -13.23 22.37 -16.26
CA SER A 354 -13.36 23.04 -14.96
C SER A 354 -13.20 24.56 -15.05
N ASN A 355 -12.39 25.06 -15.99
CA ASN A 355 -12.23 26.51 -16.24
C ASN A 355 -13.51 27.11 -16.84
N VAL A 356 -14.24 26.35 -17.66
CA VAL A 356 -15.54 26.80 -18.22
C VAL A 356 -16.53 27.11 -17.09
N LEU A 357 -16.58 26.26 -16.05
CA LEU A 357 -17.43 26.51 -14.88
C LEU A 357 -17.01 27.76 -14.11
N VAL A 358 -15.71 27.99 -13.96
CA VAL A 358 -15.18 29.19 -13.29
C VAL A 358 -15.61 30.47 -14.01
N ASP A 359 -15.48 30.47 -15.33
CA ASP A 359 -15.89 31.61 -16.19
C ASP A 359 -17.39 31.82 -16.13
N LEU A 360 -18.19 30.76 -16.14
CA LEU A 360 -19.64 30.80 -16.08
C LEU A 360 -20.11 31.39 -14.75
N PHE A 361 -19.57 30.92 -13.64
CA PHE A 361 -19.89 31.43 -12.30
C PHE A 361 -19.42 32.91 -12.14
N GLY A 362 -18.29 33.24 -12.73
CA GLY A 362 -17.79 34.63 -12.77
C GLY A 362 -18.76 35.60 -13.50
N LYS A 363 -19.26 35.23 -14.69
CA LYS A 363 -20.25 36.00 -15.45
C LYS A 363 -21.56 36.20 -14.68
N GLN A 364 -22.01 35.16 -13.97
CA GLN A 364 -23.25 35.19 -13.18
C GLN A 364 -23.05 35.79 -11.77
N LYS A 365 -21.83 36.20 -11.41
CA LYS A 365 -21.46 36.69 -10.08
C LYS A 365 -21.81 35.73 -8.96
N ILE A 366 -21.75 34.42 -9.23
CA ILE A 366 -21.98 33.37 -8.26
C ILE A 366 -20.72 33.24 -7.37
N LYS A 367 -20.89 33.49 -6.08
CA LYS A 367 -19.80 33.30 -5.12
C LYS A 367 -19.71 31.82 -4.73
N TYR A 368 -18.56 31.20 -4.93
CA TYR A 368 -18.30 29.82 -4.55
C TYR A 368 -16.95 29.67 -3.85
N LYS A 369 -16.80 28.59 -3.12
CA LYS A 369 -15.54 28.16 -2.48
C LYS A 369 -15.23 26.74 -2.90
N ILE A 370 -14.02 26.50 -3.42
CA ILE A 370 -13.55 25.14 -3.68
C ILE A 370 -13.19 24.50 -2.32
N ILE A 371 -13.78 23.35 -2.05
CA ILE A 371 -13.47 22.52 -0.87
C ILE A 371 -12.36 21.56 -1.29
N ARG A 372 -11.21 21.66 -0.65
CA ARG A 372 -10.04 20.82 -0.90
C ARG A 372 -9.89 19.71 0.14
#